data_4f223f74f4b46e9e262426b32a08ad75
#
_entry.id   4f223f74f4b46e9e262426b32a08ad75
#
_cell.length_a   1.000
_cell.length_b   1.000
_cell.length_c   1.000
_cell.angle_alpha   90.00
_cell.angle_beta   90.00
_cell.angle_gamma   90.00
#
_symmetry.space_group_name_H-M   'P 1'
#
loop_
_entity.id
_entity.type
_entity.pdbx_description
1 polymer ?
#
loop_
_entity_poly.entity_id
_entity_poly.type
_entity_poly.pdbx_seq_one_letter_code
_entity_poly.pdbx_strand_id
1 'polypeptide(L)'
;MLVYILNKEELTSFTLPSIISGSYWIKDSNEKNLINISEENGKWKAYSNKNVRILANKEALREVVLNEYQFLILQIKDEAGYYILYTSPVNDLSYKYLEMERDCNFTIGSSNDNTFSCNNQLISPKQVEITYQNRTWLIKDLNSEYKTFINNKALNGMIRLNHGDVIFIMGVKIIVLGNMLIYNNPLESVNYNNNLPAHFIEREENKEVITTDEEREIELYNENDYFIRSPRFVEIVESEEFKIDGPPNYNTQEDQPFILTIGPMITMASTSFVMLLVAFMSMQNGQRDMMSVLPTIAISISMMAGTLLWPVINRKYTKKQQEKKKLKAEKTIT
;
A
#
# COMPACT_ATOMS: atom_id res chain seq x y z
N MET A 1 8.13 2.16 0.64
CA MET A 1 7.83 3.22 -0.34
C MET A 1 6.58 3.97 0.09
N LEU A 2 6.59 5.30 0.08
CA LEU A 2 5.41 6.14 0.26
C LEU A 2 4.76 6.40 -1.10
N VAL A 3 3.44 6.33 -1.15
CA VAL A 3 2.64 6.64 -2.33
C VAL A 3 1.67 7.76 -1.96
N TYR A 4 1.74 8.85 -2.69
CA TYR A 4 0.84 9.99 -2.56
C TYR A 4 -0.15 9.97 -3.71
N ILE A 5 -1.42 10.18 -3.40
CA ILE A 5 -2.49 10.37 -4.38
C ILE A 5 -3.10 11.75 -4.15
N LEU A 6 -3.08 12.55 -5.18
CA LEU A 6 -3.62 13.91 -5.12
C LEU A 6 -4.62 14.14 -6.24
N ASN A 7 -5.63 14.90 -5.91
CA ASN A 7 -6.61 15.45 -6.85
C ASN A 7 -6.66 16.97 -6.69
N LYS A 8 -7.71 17.64 -7.18
CA LYS A 8 -7.87 19.10 -7.07
C LYS A 8 -8.23 19.59 -5.66
N GLU A 9 -8.63 18.72 -4.75
CA GLU A 9 -9.17 19.08 -3.44
C GLU A 9 -8.31 18.58 -2.28
N GLU A 10 -7.74 17.40 -2.41
CA GLU A 10 -7.05 16.73 -1.32
C GLU A 10 -5.86 15.88 -1.77
N LEU A 11 -5.01 15.61 -0.79
CA LEU A 11 -3.84 14.74 -0.87
C LEU A 11 -4.01 13.61 0.13
N THR A 12 -3.87 12.38 -0.32
CA THR A 12 -3.81 11.20 0.55
C THR A 12 -2.47 10.50 0.40
N SER A 13 -2.00 9.84 1.45
CA SER A 13 -0.74 9.11 1.41
C SER A 13 -0.90 7.70 1.99
N PHE A 14 -0.18 6.75 1.40
CA PHE A 14 -0.17 5.35 1.79
C PHE A 14 1.28 4.88 1.89
N THR A 15 1.55 4.01 2.85
CA THR A 15 2.87 3.39 2.97
C THR A 15 2.78 1.96 2.48
N LEU A 16 3.49 1.64 1.40
CA LEU A 16 3.67 0.26 0.97
C LEU A 16 4.66 -0.44 1.91
N PRO A 17 4.43 -1.71 2.25
CA PRO A 17 5.33 -2.47 3.11
C PRO A 17 6.76 -2.49 2.60
N SER A 18 7.73 -2.58 3.51
CA SER A 18 9.15 -2.78 3.16
C SER A 18 9.39 -4.17 2.56
N ILE A 19 8.65 -5.16 3.04
CA ILE A 19 8.62 -6.50 2.44
C ILE A 19 7.67 -6.43 1.25
N ILE A 20 8.23 -6.57 0.05
CA ILE A 20 7.47 -6.49 -1.19
C ILE A 20 6.66 -7.79 -1.34
N SER A 21 5.38 -7.72 -1.01
CA SER A 21 4.45 -8.85 -1.13
C SER A 21 2.99 -8.39 -1.15
N GLY A 22 2.15 -9.14 -1.83
CA GLY A 22 0.71 -8.92 -1.83
C GLY A 22 0.20 -7.95 -2.91
N SER A 23 -1.06 -7.58 -2.77
CA SER A 23 -1.79 -6.70 -3.69
C SER A 23 -2.66 -5.74 -2.89
N TYR A 24 -2.60 -4.46 -3.23
CA TYR A 24 -3.26 -3.37 -2.51
C TYR A 24 -4.10 -2.55 -3.47
N TRP A 25 -5.36 -2.33 -3.09
CA TRP A 25 -6.21 -1.36 -3.77
C TRP A 25 -6.08 0.01 -3.12
N ILE A 26 -5.64 0.98 -3.89
CA ILE A 26 -5.67 2.37 -3.47
C ILE A 26 -7.05 2.94 -3.80
N LYS A 27 -7.65 3.59 -2.82
CA LYS A 27 -8.98 4.18 -2.90
C LYS A 27 -8.90 5.70 -2.87
N ASP A 28 -9.91 6.35 -3.44
CA ASP A 28 -10.13 7.78 -3.25
C ASP A 28 -10.81 8.08 -1.90
N SER A 29 -11.05 9.35 -1.63
CA SER A 29 -11.78 9.83 -0.44
C SER A 29 -13.21 9.29 -0.32
N ASN A 30 -13.80 8.85 -1.41
CA ASN A 30 -15.13 8.24 -1.46
C ASN A 30 -15.09 6.70 -1.37
N GLU A 31 -13.95 6.13 -0.96
CA GLU A 31 -13.70 4.69 -0.89
C GLU A 31 -13.79 3.93 -2.23
N LYS A 32 -13.81 4.64 -3.35
CA LYS A 32 -13.82 4.04 -4.69
C LYS A 32 -12.42 3.55 -5.05
N ASN A 33 -12.30 2.34 -5.54
CA ASN A 33 -11.03 1.76 -5.98
C ASN A 33 -10.49 2.52 -7.19
N LEU A 34 -9.35 3.20 -7.03
CA LEU A 34 -8.66 3.93 -8.09
C LEU A 34 -7.72 3.01 -8.86
N ILE A 35 -6.76 2.42 -8.17
CA ILE A 35 -5.68 1.67 -8.80
C ILE A 35 -5.28 0.48 -7.93
N ASN A 36 -4.91 -0.60 -8.58
CA ASN A 36 -4.31 -1.75 -7.92
C ASN A 36 -2.80 -1.67 -7.99
N ILE A 37 -2.13 -1.87 -6.87
CA ILE A 37 -0.68 -2.01 -6.78
C ILE A 37 -0.40 -3.40 -6.26
N SER A 38 0.35 -4.20 -7.02
CA SER A 38 0.72 -5.54 -6.62
C SER A 38 2.19 -5.82 -6.83
N GLU A 39 2.69 -6.77 -6.10
CA GLU A 39 4.04 -7.28 -6.25
C GLU A 39 4.16 -8.15 -7.50
N GLU A 40 5.19 -7.92 -8.29
CA GLU A 40 5.59 -8.80 -9.36
C GLU A 40 7.12 -8.77 -9.55
N ASN A 41 7.75 -9.92 -9.46
CA ASN A 41 9.20 -10.10 -9.59
C ASN A 41 10.03 -9.22 -8.61
N GLY A 42 9.57 -9.10 -7.36
CA GLY A 42 10.25 -8.33 -6.34
C GLY A 42 10.10 -6.81 -6.50
N LYS A 43 9.15 -6.34 -7.33
CA LYS A 43 8.89 -4.91 -7.55
C LYS A 43 7.42 -4.61 -7.42
N TRP A 44 7.12 -3.40 -6.96
CA TRP A 44 5.75 -2.90 -6.99
C TRP A 44 5.38 -2.45 -8.39
N LYS A 45 4.23 -2.93 -8.88
CA LYS A 45 3.62 -2.51 -10.14
C LYS A 45 2.22 -1.96 -9.91
N ALA A 46 1.91 -0.88 -10.60
CA ALA A 46 0.57 -0.31 -10.65
C ALA A 46 -0.14 -0.78 -11.92
N TYR A 47 -1.40 -1.17 -11.80
CA TYR A 47 -2.21 -1.71 -12.90
C TYR A 47 -3.40 -0.83 -13.21
N SER A 48 -3.55 -0.47 -14.49
CA SER A 48 -4.77 0.19 -14.97
C SER A 48 -5.98 -0.75 -14.83
N ASN A 49 -7.14 -0.18 -14.69
CA ASN A 49 -8.39 -0.95 -14.63
C ASN A 49 -9.41 -0.46 -15.68
N LYS A 50 -10.63 -1.00 -15.65
CA LYS A 50 -11.68 -0.64 -16.61
C LYS A 50 -12.07 0.85 -16.54
N ASN A 51 -11.93 1.48 -15.35
CA ASN A 51 -12.38 2.82 -15.07
C ASN A 51 -11.24 3.85 -15.03
N VAL A 52 -9.99 3.40 -14.80
CA VAL A 52 -8.84 4.28 -14.62
C VAL A 52 -7.71 3.87 -15.57
N ARG A 53 -7.19 4.83 -16.34
CA ARG A 53 -6.02 4.68 -17.19
C ARG A 53 -4.81 5.30 -16.51
N ILE A 54 -3.68 4.62 -16.57
CA ILE A 54 -2.40 5.17 -16.14
C ILE A 54 -1.76 5.87 -17.33
N LEU A 55 -1.39 7.12 -17.17
CA LEU A 55 -0.63 7.89 -18.16
C LEU A 55 0.77 8.16 -17.60
N ALA A 56 1.78 7.75 -18.34
CA ALA A 56 3.16 8.13 -18.12
C ALA A 56 3.70 8.74 -19.42
N ASN A 57 4.30 9.93 -19.33
CA ASN A 57 4.80 10.66 -20.49
C ASN A 57 3.76 10.83 -21.62
N LYS A 58 2.48 11.03 -21.26
CA LYS A 58 1.33 11.15 -22.17
C LYS A 58 0.91 9.85 -22.87
N GLU A 59 1.53 8.73 -22.59
CA GLU A 59 1.16 7.42 -23.12
C GLU A 59 0.29 6.66 -22.10
N ALA A 60 -0.75 5.97 -22.61
CA ALA A 60 -1.60 5.14 -21.77
C ALA A 60 -0.97 3.75 -21.60
N LEU A 61 -0.67 3.38 -20.38
CA LEU A 61 -0.03 2.11 -20.03
C LEU A 61 -1.01 1.20 -19.31
N ARG A 62 -0.87 -0.10 -19.52
CA ARG A 62 -1.65 -1.12 -18.81
C ARG A 62 -1.08 -1.39 -17.42
N GLU A 63 0.23 -1.38 -17.33
CA GLU A 63 0.98 -1.60 -16.10
C GLU A 63 2.22 -0.71 -16.08
N VAL A 64 2.66 -0.32 -14.90
CA VAL A 64 3.86 0.48 -14.67
C VAL A 64 4.57 0.00 -13.43
N VAL A 65 5.88 -0.20 -13.52
CA VAL A 65 6.73 -0.44 -12.35
C VAL A 65 6.84 0.86 -11.57
N LEU A 66 6.58 0.81 -10.27
CA LEU A 66 6.73 1.96 -9.38
C LEU A 66 8.20 2.11 -8.97
N ASN A 67 8.77 3.22 -9.35
CA ASN A 67 10.10 3.65 -8.91
C ASN A 67 9.95 4.81 -7.92
N GLU A 68 10.98 5.10 -7.15
CA GLU A 68 11.01 6.27 -6.28
C GLU A 68 11.02 7.57 -7.09
N TYR A 69 10.38 8.62 -6.55
CA TYR A 69 10.26 9.96 -7.15
C TYR A 69 9.56 9.99 -8.52
N GLN A 70 8.70 9.01 -8.78
CA GLN A 70 7.95 8.90 -10.03
C GLN A 70 6.58 9.57 -9.92
N PHE A 71 6.16 10.23 -11.01
CA PHE A 71 4.83 10.78 -11.18
C PHE A 71 4.07 9.99 -12.25
N LEU A 72 2.83 9.63 -11.94
CA LEU A 72 1.89 9.00 -12.85
C LEU A 72 0.58 9.77 -12.82
N ILE A 73 -0.03 10.00 -13.98
CA ILE A 73 -1.37 10.59 -14.06
C ILE A 73 -2.38 9.46 -14.20
N LEU A 74 -3.35 9.43 -13.31
CA LEU A 74 -4.46 8.48 -13.31
C LEU A 74 -5.69 9.18 -13.87
N GLN A 75 -6.02 8.90 -15.12
CA GLN A 75 -7.19 9.47 -15.79
C GLN A 75 -8.40 8.57 -15.57
N ILE A 76 -9.48 9.14 -15.03
CA ILE A 76 -10.75 8.43 -14.87
C ILE A 76 -11.48 8.47 -16.22
N LYS A 77 -11.97 7.32 -16.67
CA LYS A 77 -12.88 7.25 -17.81
C LYS A 77 -14.22 7.85 -17.38
N ASP A 78 -14.86 8.53 -18.30
CA ASP A 78 -16.20 9.11 -18.12
C ASP A 78 -16.29 10.29 -17.13
N GLU A 79 -15.15 10.73 -16.54
CA GLU A 79 -15.09 11.91 -15.72
C GLU A 79 -13.98 12.84 -16.23
N ALA A 80 -14.20 14.15 -16.18
CA ALA A 80 -13.18 15.16 -16.52
C ALA A 80 -12.10 15.31 -15.44
N GLY A 81 -12.00 14.31 -14.53
CA GLY A 81 -11.09 14.28 -13.41
C GLY A 81 -9.82 13.46 -13.65
N TYR A 82 -8.78 13.82 -12.98
CA TYR A 82 -7.54 13.03 -12.90
C TYR A 82 -7.04 13.03 -11.46
N TYR A 83 -6.28 11.98 -11.14
CA TYR A 83 -5.44 11.94 -9.93
C TYR A 83 -3.99 11.91 -10.37
N ILE A 84 -3.11 12.43 -9.53
CA ILE A 84 -1.67 12.26 -9.68
C ILE A 84 -1.22 11.29 -8.60
N LEU A 85 -0.51 10.24 -9.02
CA LEU A 85 0.20 9.36 -8.12
C LEU A 85 1.66 9.77 -8.11
N TYR A 86 2.21 10.00 -6.92
CA TYR A 86 3.63 10.28 -6.69
C TYR A 86 4.21 9.27 -5.70
N THR A 87 5.39 8.80 -5.98
CA THR A 87 6.10 7.85 -5.12
C THR A 87 7.34 8.49 -4.51
N SER A 88 7.61 8.19 -3.25
CA SER A 88 8.77 8.69 -2.50
C SER A 88 9.38 7.58 -1.65
N PRO A 89 10.68 7.59 -1.35
CA PRO A 89 11.24 6.75 -0.31
C PRO A 89 10.60 7.06 1.05
N VAL A 90 10.56 6.08 1.94
CA VAL A 90 10.05 6.27 3.31
C VAL A 90 10.97 7.19 4.10
N ASN A 91 12.27 7.02 3.92
CA ASN A 91 13.30 7.81 4.58
C ASN A 91 13.96 8.73 3.57
N ASP A 92 13.33 9.88 3.31
CA ASP A 92 13.95 10.95 2.53
C ASP A 92 14.84 11.78 3.46
N LEU A 93 16.15 11.69 3.28
CA LEU A 93 17.15 12.42 4.08
C LEU A 93 17.57 13.75 3.42
N SER A 94 16.95 14.14 2.33
CA SER A 94 17.32 15.33 1.55
C SER A 94 16.87 16.67 2.16
N TYR A 95 16.51 16.70 3.43
CA TYR A 95 15.98 17.92 4.07
C TYR A 95 17.04 18.98 4.28
N LYS A 96 16.70 20.23 3.88
CA LYS A 96 17.46 21.44 4.12
C LYS A 96 16.70 22.35 5.06
N TYR A 97 17.45 23.09 5.89
CA TYR A 97 16.92 23.97 6.94
C TYR A 97 17.27 25.41 6.59
N LEU A 98 16.26 26.26 6.49
CA LEU A 98 16.40 27.66 6.15
C LEU A 98 15.77 28.52 7.23
N GLU A 99 16.58 29.32 7.93
CA GLU A 99 16.12 30.23 8.95
C GLU A 99 16.02 31.66 8.42
N MET A 100 14.86 32.28 8.62
CA MET A 100 14.62 33.69 8.22
C MET A 100 15.14 34.66 9.26
N GLU A 101 15.95 35.62 8.81
CA GLU A 101 16.52 36.64 9.65
C GLU A 101 15.59 37.87 9.80
N ARG A 102 14.84 38.19 8.76
CA ARG A 102 13.93 39.34 8.69
C ARG A 102 12.76 39.08 7.74
N ASP A 103 11.81 40.01 7.75
CA ASP A 103 10.65 39.96 6.87
C ASP A 103 11.07 39.87 5.40
N CYS A 104 10.40 38.97 4.66
CA CYS A 104 10.67 38.70 3.26
C CYS A 104 9.45 38.18 2.53
N ASN A 105 9.52 38.24 1.20
CA ASN A 105 8.54 37.63 0.30
C ASN A 105 9.29 36.88 -0.81
N PHE A 106 8.84 35.69 -1.15
CA PHE A 106 9.45 34.87 -2.16
C PHE A 106 8.47 33.95 -2.86
N THR A 107 8.86 33.46 -4.02
CA THR A 107 8.04 32.59 -4.86
C THR A 107 8.69 31.22 -5.06
N ILE A 108 7.84 30.22 -5.22
CA ILE A 108 8.21 28.85 -5.58
C ILE A 108 7.50 28.52 -6.89
N GLY A 109 8.21 27.91 -7.83
CA GLY A 109 7.66 27.50 -9.12
C GLY A 109 8.70 26.86 -10.01
N SER A 110 8.33 26.49 -11.24
CA SER A 110 9.27 25.84 -12.16
C SER A 110 10.14 26.83 -12.96
N SER A 111 9.77 28.13 -13.03
CA SER A 111 10.60 29.15 -13.68
C SER A 111 11.83 29.48 -12.84
N ASN A 112 12.95 29.76 -13.51
CA ASN A 112 14.20 30.16 -12.87
C ASN A 112 14.13 31.55 -12.18
N ASP A 113 13.08 32.35 -12.47
CA ASP A 113 12.85 33.65 -11.83
C ASP A 113 12.36 33.51 -10.38
N ASN A 114 11.95 32.31 -9.96
CA ASN A 114 11.53 32.09 -8.60
C ASN A 114 12.71 32.03 -7.65
N THR A 115 12.47 32.36 -6.40
CA THR A 115 13.46 32.18 -5.34
C THR A 115 13.80 30.71 -5.12
N PHE A 116 12.77 29.85 -5.18
CA PHE A 116 12.93 28.40 -5.26
C PHE A 116 12.43 27.93 -6.62
N SER A 117 13.34 27.55 -7.50
CA SER A 117 13.00 26.97 -8.79
C SER A 117 13.03 25.46 -8.72
N CYS A 118 11.92 24.83 -9.07
CA CYS A 118 11.76 23.38 -9.01
C CYS A 118 11.78 22.78 -10.42
N ASN A 119 12.74 21.90 -10.69
CA ASN A 119 12.83 21.22 -11.98
C ASN A 119 11.79 20.08 -12.07
N ASN A 120 10.51 20.47 -12.17
CA ASN A 120 9.39 19.53 -12.30
C ASN A 120 8.33 20.13 -13.22
N GLN A 121 7.98 19.41 -14.28
CA GLN A 121 6.99 19.83 -15.29
C GLN A 121 5.55 19.96 -14.73
N LEU A 122 5.25 19.33 -13.61
CA LEU A 122 3.92 19.42 -12.95
C LEU A 122 3.81 20.64 -12.02
N ILE A 123 4.90 21.40 -11.84
CA ILE A 123 4.89 22.64 -11.08
C ILE A 123 4.71 23.80 -12.04
N SER A 124 3.74 24.67 -11.76
CA SER A 124 3.49 25.88 -12.57
C SER A 124 4.70 26.81 -12.55
N PRO A 125 4.91 27.64 -13.61
CA PRO A 125 6.03 28.59 -13.64
C PRO A 125 6.12 29.45 -12.38
N LYS A 126 5.00 29.91 -11.86
CA LYS A 126 4.82 30.50 -10.52
C LYS A 126 3.72 29.73 -9.83
N GLN A 127 4.06 28.96 -8.81
CA GLN A 127 3.13 28.08 -8.12
C GLN A 127 2.52 28.75 -6.90
N VAL A 128 3.37 29.22 -5.99
CA VAL A 128 2.96 29.88 -4.76
C VAL A 128 3.86 31.06 -4.44
N GLU A 129 3.28 32.03 -3.71
CA GLU A 129 3.96 33.11 -3.05
C GLU A 129 3.90 32.88 -1.55
N ILE A 130 5.04 32.96 -0.88
CA ILE A 130 5.18 32.84 0.57
C ILE A 130 5.72 34.14 1.12
N THR A 131 5.04 34.68 2.13
CA THR A 131 5.44 35.90 2.83
C THR A 131 5.72 35.58 4.28
N TYR A 132 6.89 36.00 4.76
CA TYR A 132 7.24 36.02 6.18
C TYR A 132 7.26 37.46 6.68
N GLN A 133 6.34 37.78 7.58
CA GLN A 133 6.20 39.12 8.10
C GLN A 133 5.77 39.08 9.56
N ASN A 134 6.43 39.87 10.42
CA ASN A 134 6.11 39.95 11.86
C ASN A 134 6.03 38.56 12.51
N ARG A 135 6.98 37.69 12.22
CA ARG A 135 7.01 36.27 12.67
C ARG A 135 5.77 35.43 12.27
N THR A 136 5.10 35.85 11.22
CA THR A 136 3.93 35.17 10.68
C THR A 136 4.18 34.78 9.24
N TRP A 137 3.83 33.55 8.92
CA TRP A 137 3.88 33.02 7.57
C TRP A 137 2.52 33.14 6.89
N LEU A 138 2.51 33.63 5.68
CA LEU A 138 1.35 33.63 4.78
C LEU A 138 1.74 32.92 3.50
N ILE A 139 0.82 32.17 2.93
CA ILE A 139 0.99 31.50 1.65
C ILE A 139 -0.20 31.78 0.76
N LYS A 140 0.07 31.97 -0.54
CA LYS A 140 -0.94 32.24 -1.57
C LYS A 140 -0.65 31.40 -2.81
N ASP A 141 -1.65 30.68 -3.30
CA ASP A 141 -1.59 29.99 -4.60
C ASP A 141 -1.70 31.03 -5.74
N LEU A 142 -0.84 30.94 -6.72
CA LEU A 142 -0.78 31.84 -7.88
C LEU A 142 -1.52 31.27 -9.11
N ASN A 143 -2.69 30.65 -8.90
CA ASN A 143 -3.50 29.97 -9.91
C ASN A 143 -2.77 28.78 -10.55
N SER A 144 -2.14 27.98 -9.72
CA SER A 144 -1.42 26.79 -10.16
C SER A 144 -2.33 25.79 -10.86
N GLU A 145 -1.82 25.14 -11.91
CA GLU A 145 -2.52 24.09 -12.64
C GLU A 145 -2.78 22.87 -11.73
N TYR A 146 -1.74 22.42 -11.07
CA TYR A 146 -1.80 21.39 -10.04
C TYR A 146 -1.68 22.06 -8.68
N LYS A 147 -2.68 21.86 -7.83
CA LYS A 147 -2.79 22.58 -6.56
C LYS A 147 -1.61 22.37 -5.61
N THR A 148 -1.41 23.34 -4.75
CA THR A 148 -0.58 23.24 -3.55
C THR A 148 -1.44 22.74 -2.42
N PHE A 149 -0.90 21.87 -1.57
CA PHE A 149 -1.63 21.30 -0.44
C PHE A 149 -1.01 21.75 0.88
N ILE A 150 -1.86 22.02 1.86
CA ILE A 150 -1.46 22.31 3.22
C ILE A 150 -2.19 21.35 4.14
N ASN A 151 -1.41 20.57 4.89
CA ASN A 151 -1.94 19.51 5.75
C ASN A 151 -2.96 18.62 5.01
N ASN A 152 -2.59 18.22 3.79
CA ASN A 152 -3.37 17.35 2.90
C ASN A 152 -4.61 17.97 2.25
N LYS A 153 -4.90 19.26 2.45
CA LYS A 153 -6.01 19.97 1.82
C LYS A 153 -5.51 20.98 0.79
N ALA A 154 -6.19 21.09 -0.34
CA ALA A 154 -5.81 22.05 -1.38
C ALA A 154 -5.87 23.49 -0.85
N LEU A 155 -4.84 24.26 -1.17
CA LEU A 155 -4.76 25.66 -0.85
C LEU A 155 -5.75 26.47 -1.71
N ASN A 156 -6.67 27.16 -1.05
CA ASN A 156 -7.62 28.06 -1.69
C ASN A 156 -7.39 29.49 -1.16
N GLY A 157 -6.95 30.37 -2.06
CA GLY A 157 -6.68 31.77 -1.73
C GLY A 157 -5.37 31.97 -0.93
N MET A 158 -5.42 32.91 0.01
CA MET A 158 -4.30 33.21 0.92
C MET A 158 -4.64 32.72 2.31
N ILE A 159 -3.74 31.98 2.92
CA ILE A 159 -3.92 31.50 4.29
C ILE A 159 -2.69 31.80 5.15
N ARG A 160 -2.91 31.87 6.45
CA ARG A 160 -1.84 31.93 7.45
C ARG A 160 -1.39 30.52 7.79
N LEU A 161 -0.08 30.32 7.80
CA LEU A 161 0.53 29.06 8.22
C LEU A 161 0.86 29.10 9.71
N ASN A 162 0.68 27.98 10.37
CA ASN A 162 1.00 27.76 11.76
C ASN A 162 2.27 26.92 11.90
N HIS A 163 2.83 26.91 13.10
CA HIS A 163 3.95 26.04 13.43
C HIS A 163 3.56 24.57 13.24
N GLY A 164 4.34 23.82 12.49
CA GLY A 164 4.10 22.41 12.16
C GLY A 164 3.28 22.18 10.89
N ASP A 165 2.77 23.24 10.25
CA ASP A 165 2.07 23.09 8.98
C ASP A 165 2.99 22.52 7.90
N VAL A 166 2.45 21.61 7.12
CA VAL A 166 3.15 20.92 6.04
C VAL A 166 2.58 21.36 4.70
N ILE A 167 3.41 21.97 3.88
CA ILE A 167 3.10 22.36 2.51
C ILE A 167 3.61 21.26 1.59
N PHE A 168 2.79 20.82 0.64
CA PHE A 168 3.18 19.85 -0.39
C PHE A 168 2.95 20.43 -1.79
N ILE A 169 4.01 20.44 -2.60
CA ILE A 169 4.01 20.94 -3.98
C ILE A 169 4.66 19.89 -4.88
N MET A 170 3.88 19.03 -5.51
CA MET A 170 4.37 18.04 -6.49
C MET A 170 5.70 17.40 -6.11
N GLY A 171 5.75 16.73 -4.93
CA GLY A 171 6.94 16.03 -4.44
C GLY A 171 7.82 16.86 -3.51
N VAL A 172 7.76 18.19 -3.57
CA VAL A 172 8.45 19.05 -2.63
C VAL A 172 7.59 19.21 -1.38
N LYS A 173 8.14 18.89 -0.23
CA LYS A 173 7.51 19.00 1.09
C LYS A 173 8.21 20.06 1.90
N ILE A 174 7.46 21.03 2.41
CA ILE A 174 7.99 22.13 3.22
C ILE A 174 7.27 22.11 4.56
N ILE A 175 8.02 22.18 5.65
CA ILE A 175 7.50 22.22 7.02
C ILE A 175 7.84 23.59 7.62
N VAL A 176 6.84 24.21 8.24
CA VAL A 176 6.99 25.53 8.88
C VAL A 176 7.28 25.36 10.36
N LEU A 177 8.41 25.83 10.84
CA LEU A 177 8.81 25.77 12.25
C LEU A 177 9.24 27.15 12.77
N GLY A 178 8.29 27.90 13.32
CA GLY A 178 8.58 29.25 13.84
C GLY A 178 9.05 30.20 12.74
N ASN A 179 10.33 30.65 12.79
CA ASN A 179 10.97 31.45 11.75
C ASN A 179 11.74 30.60 10.71
N MET A 180 11.61 29.30 10.77
CA MET A 180 12.37 28.36 9.96
C MET A 180 11.46 27.60 8.99
N LEU A 181 11.97 27.34 7.81
CA LEU A 181 11.41 26.40 6.83
C LEU A 181 12.33 25.20 6.68
N ILE A 182 11.76 24.02 6.75
CA ILE A 182 12.44 22.77 6.44
C ILE A 182 11.85 22.24 5.15
N TYR A 183 12.67 22.03 4.13
CA TYR A 183 12.18 21.48 2.88
C TYR A 183 13.03 20.30 2.40
N ASN A 184 12.40 19.31 1.78
CA ASN A 184 13.12 18.25 1.10
C ASN A 184 13.59 18.72 -0.28
N ASN A 185 14.68 18.15 -0.75
CA ASN A 185 15.19 18.39 -2.09
C ASN A 185 15.33 17.09 -2.87
N PRO A 186 14.19 16.48 -3.29
CA PRO A 186 14.21 15.19 -3.95
C PRO A 186 15.00 15.27 -5.26
N LEU A 187 15.99 14.39 -5.42
CA LEU A 187 16.86 14.33 -6.60
C LEU A 187 17.51 15.69 -6.96
N GLU A 188 17.80 16.52 -5.96
CA GLU A 188 18.35 17.86 -6.16
C GLU A 188 17.52 18.73 -7.14
N SER A 189 16.21 18.49 -7.17
CA SER A 189 15.30 19.14 -8.10
C SER A 189 14.95 20.58 -7.72
N VAL A 190 15.27 21.02 -6.51
CA VAL A 190 14.98 22.36 -5.98
C VAL A 190 16.25 23.19 -5.97
N ASN A 191 16.29 24.23 -6.78
CA ASN A 191 17.36 25.20 -6.82
C ASN A 191 16.96 26.44 -6.04
N TYR A 192 17.85 26.92 -5.19
CA TYR A 192 17.67 28.12 -4.40
C TYR A 192 18.44 29.29 -4.98
N ASN A 193 17.74 30.35 -5.36
CA ASN A 193 18.34 31.60 -5.82
C ASN A 193 18.56 32.53 -4.61
N ASN A 194 19.78 32.80 -4.30
CA ASN A 194 20.31 33.38 -3.03
C ASN A 194 19.93 34.84 -2.79
N ASN A 195 18.64 35.21 -2.84
CA ASN A 195 18.16 36.56 -2.67
C ASN A 195 17.34 36.77 -1.38
N LEU A 196 17.25 35.76 -0.51
CA LEU A 196 16.48 35.86 0.74
C LEU A 196 17.39 36.34 1.90
N PRO A 197 16.84 37.12 2.83
CA PRO A 197 17.48 37.41 4.12
C PRO A 197 17.33 36.19 5.05
N ALA A 198 18.02 35.14 4.70
CA ALA A 198 17.93 33.86 5.37
C ALA A 198 19.26 33.11 5.25
N HIS A 199 19.55 32.25 6.19
CA HIS A 199 20.74 31.40 6.13
C HIS A 199 20.37 29.93 6.27
N PHE A 200 21.18 29.07 5.64
CA PHE A 200 21.04 27.63 5.79
C PHE A 200 21.69 27.20 7.10
N ILE A 201 20.96 26.40 7.86
CA ILE A 201 21.51 25.71 9.01
C ILE A 201 22.08 24.38 8.51
N GLU A 202 23.40 24.28 8.52
CA GLU A 202 24.07 23.00 8.31
C GLU A 202 23.85 22.16 9.57
N ARG A 203 23.14 21.05 9.43
CA ARG A 203 23.09 20.05 10.46
C ARG A 203 24.43 19.34 10.45
N GLU A 204 25.24 19.54 11.48
CA GLU A 204 26.34 18.62 11.72
C GLU A 204 25.72 17.22 11.79
N GLU A 205 25.90 16.44 10.73
CA GLU A 205 25.66 15.00 10.80
C GLU A 205 26.63 14.52 11.87
N ASN A 206 26.14 14.33 13.08
CA ASN A 206 26.79 13.43 14.02
C ASN A 206 26.82 12.09 13.28
N LYS A 207 27.90 11.87 12.55
CA LYS A 207 28.34 10.53 12.18
C LYS A 207 28.63 9.85 13.52
N GLU A 208 27.59 9.34 14.14
CA GLU A 208 27.77 8.22 15.03
C GLU A 208 28.36 7.12 14.13
N VAL A 209 29.68 7.14 14.09
CA VAL A 209 30.44 5.98 13.64
C VAL A 209 29.93 4.85 14.49
N ILE A 210 29.09 3.99 13.92
CA ILE A 210 28.83 2.67 14.45
C ILE A 210 30.16 1.94 14.31
N THR A 211 31.06 2.22 15.20
CA THR A 211 32.22 1.37 15.43
C THR A 211 31.67 0.12 16.09
N THR A 212 31.70 -0.95 15.31
CA THR A 212 31.63 -2.33 15.77
C THR A 212 32.38 -2.50 17.08
N ASP A 213 31.67 -3.07 18.04
CA ASP A 213 32.13 -3.79 19.22
C ASP A 213 33.62 -3.68 19.59
N GLU A 214 34.06 -2.53 20.06
CA GLU A 214 35.22 -2.38 20.89
C GLU A 214 34.79 -1.51 22.08
N GLU A 215 34.73 -2.19 23.22
CA GLU A 215 34.74 -1.72 24.60
C GLU A 215 34.33 -0.24 24.79
N ARG A 216 33.02 0.02 24.95
CA ARG A 216 32.57 1.25 25.58
C ARG A 216 33.11 1.18 27.05
N GLU A 217 34.23 1.83 27.29
CA GLU A 217 34.49 2.34 28.64
C GLU A 217 33.25 3.14 29.01
N ILE A 218 32.49 2.61 29.96
CA ILE A 218 31.41 3.36 30.59
C ILE A 218 32.10 4.52 31.26
N GLU A 219 32.13 5.71 30.66
CA GLU A 219 32.47 6.94 31.35
C GLU A 219 31.54 7.00 32.57
N LEU A 220 32.09 6.75 33.72
CA LEU A 220 31.42 6.91 34.99
C LEU A 220 31.01 8.37 35.09
N TYR A 221 29.73 8.62 34.82
CA TYR A 221 29.14 9.94 34.99
C TYR A 221 29.46 10.46 36.37
N ASN A 222 30.01 11.64 36.42
CA ASN A 222 30.34 12.30 37.67
C ASN A 222 29.04 12.64 38.38
N GLU A 223 28.84 12.24 39.61
CA GLU A 223 27.61 12.48 40.38
C GLU A 223 27.19 13.95 40.44
N ASN A 224 28.08 14.91 40.10
CA ASN A 224 27.85 16.34 40.10
C ASN A 224 27.16 16.86 38.82
N ASP A 225 27.06 16.04 37.79
CA ASP A 225 26.41 16.43 36.52
C ASP A 225 24.88 16.14 36.46
N TYR A 226 24.35 15.61 37.55
CA TYR A 226 22.92 15.37 37.65
C TYR A 226 22.17 16.67 38.00
N PHE A 227 21.51 17.28 37.03
CA PHE A 227 20.37 18.13 37.35
C PHE A 227 19.37 17.31 38.15
N ILE A 228 19.11 17.71 39.39
CA ILE A 228 18.04 17.13 40.21
C ILE A 228 16.73 17.45 39.53
N ARG A 229 16.33 16.63 38.58
CA ARG A 229 14.95 16.62 38.11
C ARG A 229 14.10 16.03 39.21
N SER A 230 13.03 16.74 39.58
CA SER A 230 11.99 16.15 40.43
C SER A 230 11.71 14.73 40.00
N PRO A 231 11.64 13.76 40.92
CA PRO A 231 11.39 12.39 40.56
C PRO A 231 10.08 12.36 39.74
N ARG A 232 10.24 12.13 38.45
CA ARG A 232 9.09 11.75 37.65
C ARG A 232 8.72 10.38 38.20
N PHE A 233 7.50 10.27 38.71
CA PHE A 233 6.89 8.97 38.90
C PHE A 233 6.92 8.27 37.55
N VAL A 234 7.92 7.45 37.33
CA VAL A 234 7.87 6.45 36.29
C VAL A 234 7.06 5.34 36.93
N GLU A 235 5.78 5.29 36.55
CA GLU A 235 4.98 4.12 36.83
C GLU A 235 5.75 2.95 36.22
N ILE A 236 6.22 2.03 37.05
CA ILE A 236 6.84 0.79 36.60
C ILE A 236 5.68 0.03 35.98
N VAL A 237 5.52 0.17 34.68
CA VAL A 237 4.62 -0.69 33.92
C VAL A 237 5.25 -2.06 34.00
N GLU A 238 4.72 -2.92 34.88
CA GLU A 238 5.04 -4.35 34.84
C GLU A 238 4.71 -4.81 33.42
N SER A 239 5.74 -5.06 32.65
CA SER A 239 5.58 -5.63 31.32
C SER A 239 5.24 -7.10 31.48
N GLU A 240 3.96 -7.42 31.64
CA GLU A 240 3.49 -8.77 31.43
C GLU A 240 3.62 -9.06 29.93
N GLU A 241 4.48 -10.00 29.59
CA GLU A 241 4.53 -10.54 28.22
C GLU A 241 3.25 -11.32 27.98
N PHE A 242 2.24 -10.65 27.45
CA PHE A 242 1.09 -11.33 26.90
C PHE A 242 1.53 -12.03 25.61
N LYS A 243 1.69 -13.34 25.65
CA LYS A 243 1.71 -14.15 24.43
C LYS A 243 0.34 -14.01 23.77
N ILE A 244 0.24 -13.08 22.85
CA ILE A 244 -0.90 -13.01 21.94
C ILE A 244 -0.73 -14.18 21.00
N ASP A 245 -1.46 -15.26 21.24
CA ASP A 245 -1.58 -16.33 20.26
C ASP A 245 -2.13 -15.70 18.99
N GLY A 246 -1.46 -15.94 17.87
CA GLY A 246 -1.88 -15.44 16.57
C GLY A 246 -3.36 -15.79 16.32
N PRO A 247 -4.09 -14.98 15.55
CA PRO A 247 -5.50 -15.23 15.28
C PRO A 247 -5.64 -16.66 14.79
N PRO A 248 -6.62 -17.43 15.32
CA PRO A 248 -6.81 -18.80 14.91
C PRO A 248 -6.91 -18.82 13.38
N ASN A 249 -6.04 -19.61 12.75
CA ASN A 249 -6.05 -19.83 11.32
C ASN A 249 -7.41 -20.47 10.96
N TYR A 250 -8.40 -19.64 10.76
CA TYR A 250 -9.61 -20.03 10.06
C TYR A 250 -9.21 -20.25 8.60
N ASN A 251 -8.73 -21.46 8.30
CA ASN A 251 -8.85 -21.96 6.95
C ASN A 251 -10.35 -22.03 6.68
N THR A 252 -10.93 -20.91 6.30
CA THR A 252 -12.17 -20.87 5.54
C THR A 252 -11.86 -21.42 4.16
N GLN A 253 -11.62 -22.73 4.09
CA GLN A 253 -11.98 -23.44 2.88
C GLN A 253 -13.50 -23.26 2.83
N GLU A 254 -13.93 -22.27 2.05
CA GLU A 254 -15.33 -22.11 1.66
C GLU A 254 -15.77 -23.50 1.19
N ASP A 255 -16.78 -24.05 1.86
CA ASP A 255 -17.38 -25.31 1.46
C ASP A 255 -17.78 -25.13 -0.01
N GLN A 256 -17.04 -25.76 -0.91
CA GLN A 256 -17.35 -25.71 -2.34
C GLN A 256 -18.83 -26.07 -2.53
N PRO A 257 -19.60 -25.26 -3.26
CA PRO A 257 -21.03 -25.51 -3.41
C PRO A 257 -21.24 -26.96 -3.90
N PHE A 258 -22.14 -27.66 -3.23
CA PHE A 258 -22.42 -29.07 -3.43
C PHE A 258 -22.62 -29.46 -4.92
N ILE A 259 -23.14 -28.53 -5.70
CA ILE A 259 -23.36 -28.65 -7.14
C ILE A 259 -22.06 -28.84 -7.94
N LEU A 260 -20.97 -28.17 -7.55
CA LEU A 260 -19.66 -28.32 -8.21
C LEU A 260 -19.02 -29.69 -7.95
N THR A 261 -19.34 -30.31 -6.83
CA THR A 261 -18.81 -31.60 -6.45
C THR A 261 -19.63 -32.72 -7.10
N ILE A 262 -20.93 -32.53 -7.32
CA ILE A 262 -21.84 -33.54 -7.89
C ILE A 262 -21.79 -33.57 -9.42
N GLY A 263 -21.57 -32.47 -10.10
CA GLY A 263 -21.60 -32.36 -11.55
C GLY A 263 -20.74 -33.41 -12.26
N PRO A 264 -19.45 -33.52 -11.98
CA PRO A 264 -18.57 -34.54 -12.58
C PRO A 264 -18.96 -35.97 -12.23
N MET A 265 -19.60 -36.18 -11.08
CA MET A 265 -20.03 -37.51 -10.62
C MET A 265 -21.26 -37.99 -11.37
N ILE A 266 -22.22 -37.10 -11.64
CA ILE A 266 -23.42 -37.45 -12.42
C ILE A 266 -23.03 -37.85 -13.85
N THR A 267 -22.07 -37.16 -14.46
CA THR A 267 -21.60 -37.47 -15.81
C THR A 267 -20.89 -38.83 -15.86
N MET A 268 -20.05 -39.16 -14.89
CA MET A 268 -19.39 -40.47 -14.81
C MET A 268 -20.36 -41.59 -14.48
N ALA A 269 -21.34 -41.37 -13.61
CA ALA A 269 -22.36 -42.33 -13.28
C ALA A 269 -23.28 -42.62 -14.50
N SER A 270 -23.65 -41.58 -15.27
CA SER A 270 -24.49 -41.72 -16.45
C SER A 270 -23.81 -42.53 -17.57
N THR A 271 -22.51 -42.33 -17.80
CA THR A 271 -21.75 -43.12 -18.78
C THR A 271 -21.67 -44.58 -18.38
N SER A 272 -21.46 -44.88 -17.09
CA SER A 272 -21.46 -46.25 -16.58
C SER A 272 -22.83 -46.92 -16.73
N PHE A 273 -23.92 -46.15 -16.52
CA PHE A 273 -25.30 -46.64 -16.69
C PHE A 273 -25.62 -46.95 -18.17
N VAL A 274 -25.19 -46.09 -19.10
CA VAL A 274 -25.36 -46.32 -20.54
C VAL A 274 -24.61 -47.57 -20.97
N MET A 275 -23.37 -47.79 -20.49
CA MET A 275 -22.62 -49.01 -20.79
C MET A 275 -23.34 -50.26 -20.28
N LEU A 276 -23.96 -50.19 -19.10
CA LEU A 276 -24.73 -51.30 -18.52
C LEU A 276 -25.99 -51.61 -19.35
N LEU A 277 -26.70 -50.56 -19.84
CA LEU A 277 -27.84 -50.71 -20.74
C LEU A 277 -27.45 -51.36 -22.07
N VAL A 278 -26.35 -50.89 -22.70
CA VAL A 278 -25.85 -51.45 -23.95
C VAL A 278 -25.45 -52.90 -23.76
N ALA A 279 -24.81 -53.25 -22.65
CA ALA A 279 -24.47 -54.62 -22.31
C ALA A 279 -25.74 -55.52 -22.18
N PHE A 280 -26.79 -55.01 -21.52
CA PHE A 280 -28.06 -55.70 -21.34
C PHE A 280 -28.82 -55.87 -22.65
N MET A 281 -28.89 -54.83 -23.50
CA MET A 281 -29.51 -54.89 -24.82
C MET A 281 -28.80 -55.90 -25.76
N SER A 282 -27.48 -55.97 -25.71
CA SER A 282 -26.70 -56.89 -26.53
C SER A 282 -26.91 -58.33 -26.11
N MET A 283 -27.24 -58.58 -24.84
CA MET A 283 -27.58 -59.88 -24.30
C MET A 283 -29.01 -60.33 -24.74
N GLN A 284 -29.98 -59.37 -24.71
CA GLN A 284 -31.34 -59.63 -25.17
C GLN A 284 -31.43 -59.94 -26.68
N ASN A 285 -30.60 -59.30 -27.48
CA ASN A 285 -30.58 -59.46 -28.94
C ASN A 285 -29.79 -60.71 -29.39
N GLY A 286 -29.34 -61.55 -28.47
CA GLY A 286 -28.63 -62.82 -28.80
C GLY A 286 -27.25 -62.61 -29.46
N GLN A 287 -26.74 -61.39 -29.46
CA GLN A 287 -25.48 -61.07 -30.14
C GLN A 287 -24.23 -61.44 -29.34
N ARG A 288 -24.34 -61.69 -28.04
CA ARG A 288 -23.21 -62.04 -27.15
C ARG A 288 -23.65 -63.02 -26.05
N ASP A 289 -22.80 -63.98 -25.78
CA ASP A 289 -22.98 -64.90 -24.67
C ASP A 289 -22.84 -64.22 -23.32
N MET A 290 -23.58 -64.66 -22.32
CA MET A 290 -23.60 -64.14 -20.96
C MET A 290 -22.19 -64.01 -20.34
N MET A 291 -21.32 -65.00 -20.62
CA MET A 291 -19.93 -65.03 -20.14
C MET A 291 -19.06 -63.87 -20.71
N SER A 292 -19.34 -63.46 -21.94
CA SER A 292 -18.59 -62.38 -22.60
C SER A 292 -19.00 -60.98 -22.13
N VAL A 293 -20.20 -60.81 -21.54
CA VAL A 293 -20.76 -59.56 -21.07
C VAL A 293 -20.50 -59.31 -19.55
N LEU A 294 -20.26 -60.43 -18.83
CA LEU A 294 -20.03 -60.36 -17.37
C LEU A 294 -18.92 -59.41 -16.91
N PRO A 295 -17.75 -59.34 -17.58
CA PRO A 295 -16.72 -58.40 -17.21
C PRO A 295 -17.15 -56.92 -17.37
N THR A 296 -17.90 -56.62 -18.43
CA THR A 296 -18.40 -55.26 -18.71
C THR A 296 -19.42 -54.81 -17.66
N ILE A 297 -20.30 -55.71 -17.23
CA ILE A 297 -21.27 -55.46 -16.17
C ILE A 297 -20.55 -55.26 -14.84
N ALA A 298 -19.56 -56.07 -14.50
CA ALA A 298 -18.79 -55.94 -13.26
C ALA A 298 -18.04 -54.63 -13.19
N ILE A 299 -17.39 -54.20 -14.28
CA ILE A 299 -16.68 -52.91 -14.36
C ILE A 299 -17.67 -51.74 -14.21
N SER A 300 -18.81 -51.79 -14.90
CA SER A 300 -19.82 -50.72 -14.83
C SER A 300 -20.41 -50.57 -13.41
N ILE A 301 -20.70 -51.65 -12.73
CA ILE A 301 -21.19 -51.64 -11.35
C ILE A 301 -20.12 -51.12 -10.39
N SER A 302 -18.87 -51.57 -10.55
CA SER A 302 -17.76 -51.08 -9.72
C SER A 302 -17.51 -49.61 -9.89
N MET A 303 -17.55 -49.13 -11.12
CA MET A 303 -17.38 -47.70 -11.44
C MET A 303 -18.52 -46.83 -10.86
N MET A 304 -19.77 -47.31 -10.98
CA MET A 304 -20.94 -46.66 -10.42
C MET A 304 -20.87 -46.59 -8.89
N ALA A 305 -20.50 -47.70 -8.24
CA ALA A 305 -20.34 -47.77 -6.79
C ALA A 305 -19.22 -46.83 -6.30
N GLY A 306 -18.08 -46.79 -7.00
CA GLY A 306 -16.98 -45.89 -6.66
C GLY A 306 -17.34 -44.41 -6.77
N THR A 307 -18.01 -44.04 -7.86
CA THR A 307 -18.39 -42.61 -8.08
C THR A 307 -19.48 -42.12 -7.13
N LEU A 308 -20.40 -42.97 -6.72
CA LEU A 308 -21.49 -42.59 -5.82
C LEU A 308 -21.13 -42.70 -4.34
N LEU A 309 -20.35 -43.74 -3.95
CA LEU A 309 -20.05 -43.98 -2.54
C LEU A 309 -18.85 -43.14 -2.02
N TRP A 310 -17.82 -42.94 -2.85
CA TRP A 310 -16.61 -42.25 -2.42
C TRP A 310 -16.84 -40.86 -1.89
N PRO A 311 -17.61 -39.98 -2.51
CA PRO A 311 -17.87 -38.63 -1.99
C PRO A 311 -18.68 -38.60 -0.72
N VAL A 312 -19.59 -39.54 -0.54
CA VAL A 312 -20.36 -39.68 0.70
C VAL A 312 -19.44 -40.05 1.86
N ILE A 313 -18.53 -41.00 1.61
CA ILE A 313 -17.55 -41.44 2.59
C ILE A 313 -16.57 -40.31 2.91
N ASN A 314 -16.05 -39.62 1.89
CA ASN A 314 -15.12 -38.51 2.05
C ASN A 314 -15.74 -37.34 2.82
N ARG A 315 -16.99 -36.98 2.56
CA ARG A 315 -17.73 -35.97 3.28
C ARG A 315 -17.95 -36.32 4.77
N LYS A 316 -18.25 -37.57 5.09
CA LYS A 316 -18.35 -38.02 6.47
C LYS A 316 -16.99 -37.94 7.19
N TYR A 317 -15.92 -38.30 6.47
CA TYR A 317 -14.57 -38.27 7.02
C TYR A 317 -14.07 -36.87 7.28
N THR A 318 -14.27 -35.95 6.33
CA THR A 318 -13.87 -34.54 6.48
C THR A 318 -14.66 -33.81 7.58
N LYS A 319 -15.99 -34.03 7.69
CA LYS A 319 -16.78 -33.51 8.81
C LYS A 319 -16.25 -33.97 10.17
N LYS A 320 -15.97 -35.26 10.30
CA LYS A 320 -15.43 -35.83 11.54
C LYS A 320 -14.05 -35.29 11.89
N GLN A 321 -13.23 -34.94 10.90
CA GLN A 321 -11.95 -34.30 11.10
C GLN A 321 -12.10 -32.82 11.53
N GLN A 322 -13.04 -32.10 10.93
CA GLN A 322 -13.34 -30.71 11.31
C GLN A 322 -13.88 -30.61 12.74
N GLU A 323 -14.78 -31.51 13.14
CA GLU A 323 -15.27 -31.59 14.51
C GLU A 323 -14.16 -31.88 15.52
N LYS A 324 -13.25 -32.79 15.20
CA LYS A 324 -12.09 -33.08 16.05
C LYS A 324 -11.12 -31.86 16.16
N LYS A 325 -10.95 -31.09 15.09
CA LYS A 325 -10.15 -29.86 15.10
C LYS A 325 -10.82 -28.76 15.94
N LYS A 326 -12.14 -28.59 15.82
CA LYS A 326 -12.91 -27.64 16.64
C LYS A 326 -12.83 -28.00 18.13
N LEU A 327 -13.03 -29.27 18.50
CA LEU A 327 -12.91 -29.73 19.88
C LEU A 327 -11.50 -29.59 20.46
N LYS A 328 -10.46 -29.71 19.63
CA LYS A 328 -9.09 -29.42 20.08
C LYS A 328 -8.84 -27.94 20.28
N ALA A 329 -9.37 -27.08 19.39
CA ALA A 329 -9.25 -25.64 19.52
C ALA A 329 -9.99 -25.11 20.76
N GLU A 330 -11.19 -25.62 21.08
CA GLU A 330 -11.91 -25.26 22.30
C GLU A 330 -11.18 -25.67 23.59
N LYS A 331 -10.49 -26.81 23.60
CA LYS A 331 -9.72 -27.29 24.76
C LYS A 331 -8.40 -26.50 24.97
N THR A 332 -7.96 -25.72 23.99
CA THR A 332 -6.74 -24.89 24.10
C THR A 332 -7.05 -23.49 24.59
N ILE A 333 -8.32 -23.08 24.56
CA ILE A 333 -8.81 -21.73 24.97
C ILE A 333 -9.31 -21.73 26.44
N THR A 334 -9.51 -22.91 27.03
CA THR A 334 -9.80 -23.09 28.46
C THR A 334 -8.55 -23.45 29.25
#